data_7046d23601e178222d75b6f438b29c78
#
_entry.id   7046d23601e178222d75b6f438b29c78
#
_cell.length_a   1.000
_cell.length_b   1.000
_cell.length_c   1.000
_cell.angle_alpha   90.00
_cell.angle_beta   90.00
_cell.angle_gamma   90.00
#
_symmetry.space_group_name_H-M   'P 1'
#
loop_
_entity.id
_entity.type
_entity.pdbx_description
1 polymer ?
#
loop_
_entity_poly.entity_id
_entity_poly.type
_entity_poly.pdbx_seq_one_letter_code
_entity_poly.pdbx_strand_id
1 'polypeptide(L)'
;MKILFLIPANRNLAGAEIELVTRENMQHILKKQLEPIKDEYDFIVIDCPPALGMLTVNAMTAADSVLVPIQCEFYALDGLSQLIYTIELIQESLNPDLYIEGVVFT
;
A
#
# COMPACT_ATOMS: atom_id res chain seq x y z
N MET A 1 12.27 -0.67 20.81
CA MET A 1 11.69 -0.84 19.46
C MET A 1 10.99 -2.18 19.35
N LYS A 2 9.76 -2.18 18.90
CA LYS A 2 9.01 -3.41 18.62
C LYS A 2 9.35 -3.88 17.21
N ILE A 3 9.90 -5.08 17.10
CA ILE A 3 10.61 -5.50 15.89
C ILE A 3 9.69 -6.07 14.83
N LEU A 4 8.75 -6.96 15.20
CA LEU A 4 7.91 -7.61 14.21
C LEU A 4 6.61 -8.12 14.80
N PHE A 5 5.51 -7.73 14.18
CA PHE A 5 4.20 -8.35 14.38
C PHE A 5 3.60 -8.60 13.01
N LEU A 6 2.98 -9.77 12.84
CA LEU A 6 2.40 -10.18 11.59
C LEU A 6 0.88 -10.15 11.67
N ILE A 7 0.25 -9.44 10.74
CA ILE A 7 -1.19 -9.54 10.52
C ILE A 7 -1.38 -10.46 9.33
N PRO A 8 -1.79 -11.71 9.54
CA PRO A 8 -1.88 -12.68 8.45
C PRO A 8 -3.03 -12.36 7.50
N ALA A 9 -2.85 -12.70 6.24
CA ALA A 9 -3.87 -12.63 5.22
C ALA A 9 -4.05 -14.00 4.58
N ASN A 10 -5.22 -14.24 4.02
CA ASN A 10 -5.53 -15.50 3.33
C ASN A 10 -6.37 -15.21 2.07
N ARG A 11 -6.88 -16.26 1.45
CA ARG A 11 -7.70 -16.12 0.23
C ARG A 11 -8.95 -15.27 0.42
N ASN A 12 -9.48 -15.20 1.63
CA ASN A 12 -10.67 -14.40 1.91
C ASN A 12 -10.38 -12.91 1.77
N LEU A 13 -9.14 -12.48 1.95
CA LEU A 13 -8.76 -11.09 1.74
C LEU A 13 -8.90 -10.68 0.26
N ALA A 14 -8.70 -11.60 -0.67
CA ALA A 14 -8.92 -11.31 -2.09
C ALA A 14 -10.37 -10.91 -2.38
N GLY A 15 -11.33 -11.46 -1.62
CA GLY A 15 -12.74 -11.05 -1.72
C GLY A 15 -12.99 -9.61 -1.28
N ALA A 16 -12.12 -9.06 -0.45
CA ALA A 16 -12.24 -7.67 0.00
C ALA A 16 -12.14 -6.67 -1.16
N GLU A 17 -11.45 -7.01 -2.26
CA GLU A 17 -11.42 -6.17 -3.46
C GLU A 17 -12.83 -5.87 -3.99
N ILE A 18 -13.71 -6.87 -3.93
CA ILE A 18 -15.10 -6.73 -4.39
C ILE A 18 -15.95 -6.04 -3.32
N GLU A 19 -15.80 -6.43 -2.07
CA GLU A 19 -16.59 -5.88 -0.96
C GLU A 19 -16.29 -4.39 -0.73
N LEU A 20 -15.03 -3.97 -0.84
CA LEU A 20 -14.61 -2.60 -0.63
C LEU A 20 -15.23 -1.64 -1.65
N VAL A 21 -15.49 -2.10 -2.87
CA VAL A 21 -16.09 -1.27 -3.93
C VAL A 21 -17.48 -0.78 -3.54
N THR A 22 -18.20 -1.50 -2.69
CA THR A 22 -19.56 -1.16 -2.28
C THR A 22 -19.63 -0.35 -0.98
N ARG A 23 -18.52 -0.09 -0.31
CA ARG A 23 -18.49 0.61 0.97
C ARG A 23 -18.20 2.10 0.80
N GLU A 24 -18.82 2.92 1.66
CA GLU A 24 -18.47 4.33 1.76
C GLU A 24 -17.04 4.49 2.27
N ASN A 25 -16.32 5.47 1.73
CA ASN A 25 -14.92 5.74 2.10
C ASN A 25 -14.03 4.50 1.96
N MET A 26 -14.28 3.71 0.93
CA MET A 26 -13.61 2.44 0.69
C MET A 26 -12.08 2.57 0.62
N GLN A 27 -11.57 3.74 0.24
CA GLN A 27 -10.12 3.97 0.13
C GLN A 27 -9.44 4.17 1.49
N HIS A 28 -10.21 4.48 2.54
CA HIS A 28 -9.69 4.83 3.87
C HIS A 28 -9.91 3.76 4.93
N ILE A 29 -10.41 2.59 4.56
CA ILE A 29 -10.76 1.55 5.52
C ILE A 29 -9.54 1.06 6.29
N LEU A 30 -8.45 0.75 5.60
CA LEU A 30 -7.22 0.30 6.25
C LEU A 30 -6.64 1.38 7.15
N LYS A 31 -6.62 2.62 6.70
CA LYS A 31 -6.13 3.74 7.50
C LYS A 31 -6.88 3.85 8.82
N LYS A 32 -8.21 3.75 8.79
CA LYS A 32 -9.04 3.78 10.00
C LYS A 32 -8.75 2.60 10.93
N GLN A 33 -8.55 1.42 10.38
CA GLN A 33 -8.28 0.23 11.18
C GLN A 33 -6.91 0.28 11.84
N LEU A 34 -5.95 0.96 11.27
CA LEU A 34 -4.60 1.10 11.82
C LEU A 34 -4.48 2.23 12.85
N GLU A 35 -5.35 3.22 12.83
CA GLU A 35 -5.28 4.36 13.75
C GLU A 35 -5.16 3.96 15.23
N PRO A 36 -5.95 3.00 15.76
CA PRO A 36 -5.87 2.63 17.17
C PRO A 36 -4.54 2.01 17.59
N ILE A 37 -3.81 1.41 16.67
CA ILE A 37 -2.57 0.67 16.97
C ILE A 37 -1.32 1.38 16.46
N LYS A 38 -1.48 2.46 15.70
CA LYS A 38 -0.38 3.14 15.02
C LYS A 38 0.74 3.57 15.96
N ASP A 39 0.39 4.08 17.14
CA ASP A 39 1.36 4.58 18.11
C ASP A 39 2.05 3.48 18.91
N GLU A 40 1.58 2.24 18.81
CA GLU A 40 2.17 1.10 19.50
C GLU A 40 3.42 0.57 18.81
N TYR A 41 3.70 0.98 17.58
CA TYR A 41 4.79 0.46 16.76
C TYR A 41 5.64 1.59 16.19
N ASP A 42 6.94 1.33 16.11
CA ASP A 42 7.87 2.27 15.46
C ASP A 42 7.70 2.25 13.94
N PHE A 43 7.43 1.07 13.38
CA PHE A 43 7.21 0.89 11.95
C PHE A 43 6.05 -0.05 11.70
N ILE A 44 5.24 0.25 10.70
CA ILE A 44 4.21 -0.64 10.17
C ILE A 44 4.54 -0.85 8.69
N VAL A 45 4.81 -2.10 8.32
CA VAL A 45 5.14 -2.46 6.93
C VAL A 45 3.96 -3.19 6.32
N ILE A 46 3.49 -2.69 5.19
CA ILE A 46 2.37 -3.28 4.45
C ILE A 46 2.92 -3.85 3.14
N ASP A 47 2.84 -5.17 2.99
CA ASP A 47 3.23 -5.85 1.76
C ASP A 47 2.03 -5.88 0.81
N CYS A 48 2.21 -5.34 -0.38
CA CYS A 48 1.15 -5.21 -1.38
C CYS A 48 1.52 -5.90 -2.68
N PRO A 49 0.55 -6.52 -3.37
CA PRO A 49 0.80 -7.00 -4.73
C PRO A 49 0.99 -5.82 -5.69
N PRO A 50 1.69 -6.02 -6.82
CA PRO A 50 1.92 -4.95 -7.80
C PRO A 50 0.67 -4.61 -8.63
N ALA A 51 -0.49 -4.99 -8.20
CA ALA A 51 -1.75 -4.79 -8.90
C ALA A 51 -2.45 -3.51 -8.44
N LEU A 52 -3.09 -2.83 -9.37
CA LEU A 52 -3.88 -1.63 -9.13
C LEU A 52 -5.29 -2.02 -8.66
N GLY A 53 -5.40 -2.51 -7.44
CA GLY A 53 -6.67 -2.85 -6.86
C GLY A 53 -7.00 -2.00 -5.64
N MET A 54 -8.19 -2.18 -5.09
CA MET A 54 -8.63 -1.42 -3.92
C MET A 54 -7.77 -1.71 -2.69
N LEU A 55 -7.20 -2.90 -2.57
CA LEU A 55 -6.28 -3.24 -1.48
C LEU A 55 -5.01 -2.40 -1.55
N THR A 56 -4.44 -2.24 -2.74
CA THR A 56 -3.26 -1.40 -2.95
C THR A 56 -3.58 0.08 -2.70
N VAL A 57 -4.73 0.55 -3.15
CA VAL A 57 -5.19 1.93 -2.88
C VAL A 57 -5.32 2.17 -1.38
N ASN A 58 -5.92 1.24 -0.64
CA ASN A 58 -6.04 1.33 0.81
C ASN A 58 -4.66 1.38 1.49
N ALA A 59 -3.74 0.52 1.06
CA ALA A 59 -2.39 0.48 1.63
C ALA A 59 -1.66 1.82 1.42
N MET A 60 -1.69 2.36 0.21
CA MET A 60 -1.04 3.63 -0.11
C MET A 60 -1.70 4.82 0.58
N THR A 61 -3.01 4.78 0.76
CA THR A 61 -3.74 5.83 1.47
C THR A 61 -3.38 5.84 2.96
N ALA A 62 -3.14 4.67 3.53
CA ALA A 62 -2.77 4.52 4.95
C ALA A 62 -1.28 4.79 5.20
N ALA A 63 -0.42 4.65 4.20
CA ALA A 63 1.02 4.71 4.35
C ALA A 63 1.55 6.14 4.39
N ASP A 64 2.71 6.29 5.00
CA ASP A 64 3.48 7.55 4.96
C ASP A 64 4.42 7.58 3.75
N SER A 65 4.94 6.43 3.38
CA SER A 65 5.88 6.30 2.26
C SER A 65 5.77 4.95 1.58
N VAL A 66 6.33 4.86 0.39
CA VAL A 66 6.39 3.65 -0.41
C VAL A 66 7.84 3.27 -0.66
N LEU A 67 8.18 2.04 -0.34
CA LEU A 67 9.47 1.46 -0.73
C LEU A 67 9.23 0.52 -1.90
N VAL A 68 9.95 0.70 -2.99
CA VAL A 68 9.73 0.00 -4.24
C VAL A 68 10.84 -1.02 -4.48
N PRO A 69 10.60 -2.33 -4.29
CA PRO A 69 11.56 -3.35 -4.70
C PRO A 69 11.43 -3.59 -6.20
N ILE A 70 12.56 -3.63 -6.90
CA ILE A 70 12.63 -3.88 -8.33
C ILE A 70 13.59 -5.03 -8.60
N GLN A 71 13.11 -6.03 -9.33
CA GLN A 71 13.97 -7.06 -9.89
C GLN A 71 14.64 -6.51 -11.16
N CYS A 72 15.93 -6.80 -11.33
CA CYS A 72 16.67 -6.39 -12.53
C CYS A 72 16.27 -7.26 -13.72
N GLU A 73 15.08 -7.02 -14.25
CA GLU A 73 14.54 -7.73 -15.41
C GLU A 73 14.24 -6.74 -16.54
N PHE A 74 14.16 -7.26 -17.75
CA PHE A 74 13.97 -6.47 -18.96
C PHE A 74 12.70 -5.60 -18.93
N TYR A 75 11.63 -6.06 -18.29
CA TYR A 75 10.34 -5.35 -18.24
C TYR A 75 10.11 -4.56 -16.94
N ALA A 76 11.11 -4.46 -16.08
CA ALA A 76 10.97 -3.80 -14.78
C ALA A 76 10.63 -2.31 -14.92
N LEU A 77 11.12 -1.64 -15.97
CA LEU A 77 10.85 -0.21 -16.18
C LEU A 77 9.40 0.10 -16.50
N ASP A 78 8.71 -0.77 -17.23
CA ASP A 78 7.29 -0.59 -17.54
C ASP A 78 6.43 -0.70 -16.27
N GLY A 79 6.72 -1.71 -15.45
CA GLY A 79 6.04 -1.87 -14.17
C GLY A 79 6.29 -0.71 -13.22
N LEU A 80 7.51 -0.19 -13.20
CA LEU A 80 7.87 0.96 -12.38
C LEU A 80 7.12 2.22 -12.82
N SER A 81 7.01 2.46 -14.12
CA SER A 81 6.29 3.62 -14.65
C SER A 81 4.81 3.60 -14.25
N GLN A 82 4.16 2.44 -14.30
CA GLN A 82 2.78 2.27 -13.88
C GLN A 82 2.62 2.50 -12.38
N LEU A 83 3.56 1.99 -11.58
CA LEU A 83 3.54 2.18 -10.13
C LEU A 83 3.71 3.65 -9.76
N ILE A 84 4.64 4.36 -10.39
CA ILE A 84 4.84 5.79 -10.15
C ILE A 84 3.58 6.58 -10.49
N TYR A 85 2.96 6.27 -11.62
CA TYR A 85 1.70 6.91 -12.02
C TYR A 85 0.61 6.69 -10.97
N THR A 86 0.51 5.48 -10.45
CA THR A 86 -0.45 5.17 -9.39
C THR A 86 -0.18 5.97 -8.13
N ILE A 87 1.08 6.06 -7.71
CA ILE A 87 1.48 6.83 -6.54
C ILE A 87 1.12 8.31 -6.74
N GLU A 88 1.36 8.87 -7.91
CA GLU A 88 1.01 10.26 -8.23
C GLU A 88 -0.50 10.50 -8.12
N LEU A 89 -1.32 9.56 -8.61
CA LEU A 89 -2.77 9.66 -8.47
C LEU A 89 -3.21 9.65 -7.01
N ILE A 90 -2.61 8.81 -6.19
CA ILE A 90 -2.90 8.76 -4.75
C ILE A 90 -2.47 10.06 -4.06
N GLN A 91 -1.31 10.60 -4.41
CA GLN A 91 -0.82 11.87 -3.87
C GLN A 91 -1.77 13.03 -4.20
N GLU A 92 -2.32 13.05 -5.39
CA GLU A 92 -3.21 14.12 -5.83
C GLU A 92 -4.58 14.08 -5.17
N SER A 93 -5.09 12.90 -4.84
CA SER A 93 -6.49 12.72 -4.46
C SER A 93 -6.71 12.22 -3.04
N LEU A 94 -5.88 11.33 -2.52
CA LEU A 94 -6.16 10.62 -1.28
C LEU A 94 -5.13 10.83 -0.18
N ASN A 95 -3.84 10.98 -0.53
CA ASN A 95 -2.77 11.09 0.45
C ASN A 95 -1.67 12.02 -0.07
N PRO A 96 -1.83 13.34 0.11
CA PRO A 96 -0.86 14.32 -0.41
C PRO A 96 0.54 14.20 0.20
N ASP A 97 0.66 13.63 1.39
CA ASP A 97 1.92 13.50 2.11
C ASP A 97 2.69 12.22 1.77
N LEU A 98 2.09 11.34 0.97
CA LEU A 98 2.75 10.12 0.53
C LEU A 98 3.98 10.45 -0.31
N TYR A 99 5.10 9.78 -0.04
CA TYR A 99 6.31 9.95 -0.83
C TYR A 99 6.99 8.62 -1.11
N ILE A 100 7.86 8.61 -2.10
CA ILE A 100 8.67 7.43 -2.42
C ILE A 100 9.91 7.46 -1.54
N GLU A 101 10.04 6.48 -0.64
CA GLU A 101 11.19 6.34 0.25
C GLU A 101 12.45 6.00 -0.54
N GLY A 102 12.32 5.13 -1.51
CA GLY A 102 13.42 4.69 -2.34
C GLY A 102 13.06 3.50 -3.19
N VAL A 103 14.03 3.10 -4.01
CA VAL A 103 13.95 1.94 -4.89
C VAL A 103 15.05 0.97 -4.48
N VAL A 104 14.69 -0.30 -4.29
CA VAL A 104 15.65 -1.35 -3.91
C VAL A 104 15.73 -2.34 -5.06
N PHE A 105 16.94 -2.52 -5.60
CA PHE A 105 17.19 -3.52 -6.64
C PHE A 105 17.50 -4.88 -6.00
N THR A 106 16.80 -5.87 -6.46
CA THR A 106 16.96 -7.25 -5.97
C THR A 106 17.42 -8.23 -7.04
#